data_759bc605b0dc08184fc420905c1753ed
#
_entry.id   759bc605b0dc08184fc420905c1753ed
#
_cell.length_a   1.000
_cell.length_b   1.000
_cell.length_c   1.000
_cell.angle_alpha   90.00
_cell.angle_beta   90.00
_cell.angle_gamma   90.00
#
_symmetry.space_group_name_H-M   'P 1'
#
loop_
_entity.id
_entity.type
_entity.pdbx_description
1 polymer ?
#
loop_
_entity_poly.entity_id
_entity_poly.type
_entity_poly.pdbx_seq_one_letter_code
_entity_poly.pdbx_strand_id
1 'polypeptide(L)'
;MSQDITVKVPATSANIGSGFDALGLALSLYNEVSFRKTDEGGLSLVVEGLGQGKITTDFERNLVGQAMLRAALVNGKALPENGVITLFNRIPLARGLGSSSAAVVGGLLLGNELTGRGMDENQILHEATLMEGHPDNAAPALLGGLCMSVTDEKKKVSVQTFALDEGLSFITVSPDKEVRTADARAVLPQTIDYHAAVFNVAHVAFLVGAFIGKRYDLLRTGLQDKLHMPY
;
A
#
# COMPACT_ATOMS: atom_id res chain seq x y z
N MET A 1 -17.63 -7.78 -27.16
CA MET A 1 -18.03 -7.54 -25.76
C MET A 1 -16.88 -6.77 -25.12
N SER A 2 -17.10 -5.54 -24.68
CA SER A 2 -16.09 -4.79 -23.94
C SER A 2 -15.92 -5.49 -22.58
N GLN A 3 -14.76 -6.08 -22.35
CA GLN A 3 -14.46 -6.71 -21.08
C GLN A 3 -14.09 -5.60 -20.11
N ASP A 4 -14.98 -5.26 -19.17
CA ASP A 4 -14.66 -4.37 -18.08
C ASP A 4 -13.65 -5.08 -17.18
N ILE A 5 -12.52 -4.41 -16.90
CA ILE A 5 -11.47 -4.92 -16.04
C ILE A 5 -11.61 -4.21 -14.69
N THR A 6 -11.62 -4.96 -13.60
CA THR A 6 -11.67 -4.39 -12.25
C THR A 6 -10.58 -5.01 -11.38
N VAL A 7 -9.81 -4.15 -10.73
CA VAL A 7 -8.80 -4.50 -9.76
C VAL A 7 -9.30 -4.08 -8.37
N LYS A 8 -9.19 -4.98 -7.38
CA LYS A 8 -9.51 -4.69 -5.98
C LYS A 8 -8.23 -4.68 -5.16
N VAL A 9 -8.03 -3.62 -4.40
CA VAL A 9 -6.83 -3.45 -3.58
C VAL A 9 -7.25 -3.18 -2.14
N PRO A 10 -6.71 -3.93 -1.16
CA PRO A 10 -7.06 -3.77 0.25
C PRO A 10 -6.48 -2.48 0.85
N ALA A 11 -7.14 -1.99 1.89
CA ALA A 11 -6.54 -1.10 2.86
C ALA A 11 -5.39 -1.80 3.59
N THR A 12 -4.45 -1.02 4.09
CA THR A 12 -3.28 -1.56 4.80
C THR A 12 -3.01 -0.76 6.07
N SER A 13 -2.43 -1.44 7.05
CA SER A 13 -1.85 -0.80 8.23
C SER A 13 -0.36 -1.12 8.26
N ALA A 14 0.46 -0.08 8.26
CA ALA A 14 1.91 -0.20 8.29
C ALA A 14 2.48 -0.11 9.70
N ASN A 15 3.76 -0.41 9.84
CA ASN A 15 4.57 -0.34 11.06
C ASN A 15 4.22 -1.39 12.12
N ILE A 16 2.96 -1.58 12.48
CA ILE A 16 2.50 -2.56 13.47
C ILE A 16 3.36 -2.51 14.75
N GLY A 17 3.35 -1.37 15.45
CA GLY A 17 4.18 -1.17 16.64
C GLY A 17 5.67 -1.15 16.34
N SER A 18 6.43 -2.12 16.84
CA SER A 18 7.91 -2.18 16.69
C SER A 18 8.41 -2.43 15.26
N GLY A 19 7.53 -2.72 14.31
CA GLY A 19 7.91 -3.07 12.93
C GLY A 19 8.00 -1.89 11.97
N PHE A 20 8.46 -0.72 12.43
CA PHE A 20 8.60 0.50 11.64
C PHE A 20 9.27 0.26 10.28
N ASP A 21 8.63 0.72 9.19
CA ASP A 21 9.06 0.57 7.79
C ASP A 21 9.29 -0.90 7.30
N ALA A 22 8.98 -1.89 8.15
CA ALA A 22 9.22 -3.30 7.85
C ALA A 22 7.94 -4.14 7.83
N LEU A 23 6.98 -3.87 8.72
CA LEU A 23 5.76 -4.66 8.84
C LEU A 23 4.56 -3.94 8.25
N GLY A 24 3.75 -4.68 7.50
CA GLY A 24 2.49 -4.20 6.98
C GLY A 24 1.42 -5.29 6.96
N LEU A 25 0.17 -4.88 7.14
CA LEU A 25 -0.99 -5.75 7.24
C LEU A 25 -2.07 -5.33 6.25
N ALA A 26 -2.59 -6.27 5.48
CA ALA A 26 -3.78 -6.06 4.66
C ALA A 26 -5.06 -6.18 5.50
N LEU A 27 -6.03 -5.31 5.22
CA LEU A 27 -7.32 -5.24 5.92
C LEU A 27 -8.47 -5.56 4.95
N SER A 28 -9.59 -6.05 5.48
CA SER A 28 -10.77 -6.43 4.69
C SER A 28 -11.64 -5.23 4.26
N LEU A 29 -11.00 -4.12 3.88
CA LEU A 29 -11.60 -2.94 3.30
C LEU A 29 -10.91 -2.65 1.97
N TYR A 30 -11.63 -2.44 0.88
CA TYR A 30 -11.06 -2.43 -0.46
C TYR A 30 -11.44 -1.18 -1.23
N ASN A 31 -10.48 -0.61 -1.97
CA ASN A 31 -10.76 0.24 -3.12
C ASN A 31 -10.84 -0.61 -4.38
N GLU A 32 -11.59 -0.13 -5.36
CA GLU A 32 -11.69 -0.75 -6.68
C GLU A 32 -11.25 0.27 -7.75
N VAL A 33 -10.47 -0.21 -8.71
CA VAL A 33 -10.07 0.54 -9.90
C VAL A 33 -10.54 -0.25 -11.11
N SER A 34 -11.44 0.32 -11.90
CA SER A 34 -11.97 -0.34 -13.08
C SER A 34 -11.66 0.43 -14.35
N PHE A 35 -11.56 -0.29 -15.45
CA PHE A 35 -11.42 0.26 -16.80
C PHE A 35 -12.54 -0.27 -17.68
N ARG A 36 -13.17 0.64 -18.40
CA ARG A 36 -14.13 0.34 -19.48
C ARG A 36 -13.68 1.02 -20.75
N LYS A 37 -13.48 0.23 -21.81
CA LYS A 37 -13.11 0.75 -23.12
C LYS A 37 -14.27 1.55 -23.72
N THR A 38 -13.94 2.68 -24.37
CA THR A 38 -14.86 3.49 -25.19
C THR A 38 -14.33 3.58 -26.61
N ASP A 39 -15.18 3.98 -27.54
CA ASP A 39 -14.78 4.12 -28.95
C ASP A 39 -14.07 5.46 -29.21
N GLU A 40 -14.37 6.48 -28.42
CA GLU A 40 -13.82 7.83 -28.52
C GLU A 40 -13.71 8.52 -27.15
N GLY A 41 -13.16 9.74 -27.09
CA GLY A 41 -13.15 10.59 -25.90
C GLY A 41 -11.84 10.59 -25.10
N GLY A 42 -10.83 9.81 -25.51
CA GLY A 42 -9.58 9.70 -24.78
C GLY A 42 -9.70 8.90 -23.47
N LEU A 43 -8.63 8.89 -22.67
CA LEU A 43 -8.66 8.35 -21.32
C LEU A 43 -9.24 9.38 -20.35
N SER A 44 -10.30 9.03 -19.67
CA SER A 44 -10.91 9.84 -18.61
C SER A 44 -10.92 9.10 -17.29
N LEU A 45 -10.88 9.87 -16.16
CA LEU A 45 -10.86 9.33 -14.81
C LEU A 45 -12.04 9.89 -14.02
N VAL A 46 -12.77 9.00 -13.37
CA VAL A 46 -13.90 9.31 -12.50
C VAL A 46 -13.59 8.83 -11.09
N VAL A 47 -13.89 9.65 -10.08
CA VAL A 47 -13.75 9.30 -8.67
C VAL A 47 -15.12 9.19 -8.03
N GLU A 48 -15.40 8.04 -7.45
CA GLU A 48 -16.61 7.72 -6.71
C GLU A 48 -16.29 7.36 -5.25
N GLY A 49 -17.24 7.61 -4.35
CA GLY A 49 -17.07 7.32 -2.92
C GLY A 49 -16.21 8.36 -2.21
N LEU A 50 -15.31 7.90 -1.34
CA LEU A 50 -14.49 8.80 -0.53
C LEU A 50 -13.50 9.60 -1.39
N GLY A 51 -13.44 10.90 -1.17
CA GLY A 51 -12.57 11.81 -1.93
C GLY A 51 -13.15 12.31 -3.25
N GLN A 52 -14.40 11.98 -3.57
CA GLN A 52 -15.11 12.59 -4.70
C GLN A 52 -15.10 14.11 -4.58
N GLY A 53 -14.72 14.81 -5.66
CA GLY A 53 -14.55 16.26 -5.69
C GLY A 53 -13.29 16.80 -5.00
N LYS A 54 -12.51 15.96 -4.29
CA LYS A 54 -11.23 16.33 -3.66
C LYS A 54 -10.02 15.75 -4.39
N ILE A 55 -10.14 14.51 -4.88
CA ILE A 55 -9.08 13.84 -5.66
C ILE A 55 -9.16 14.36 -7.10
N THR A 56 -8.01 14.71 -7.68
CA THR A 56 -7.94 15.16 -9.07
C THR A 56 -8.38 14.07 -10.04
N THR A 57 -9.17 14.44 -11.04
CA THR A 57 -9.55 13.60 -12.17
C THR A 57 -8.65 13.78 -13.39
N ASP A 58 -7.68 14.68 -13.30
CA ASP A 58 -6.62 14.81 -14.29
C ASP A 58 -5.77 13.52 -14.28
N PHE A 59 -5.77 12.78 -15.38
CA PHE A 59 -5.16 11.47 -15.47
C PHE A 59 -3.66 11.48 -15.14
N GLU A 60 -2.92 12.47 -15.64
CA GLU A 60 -1.47 12.56 -15.44
C GLU A 60 -1.08 12.99 -14.01
N ARG A 61 -1.99 13.66 -13.31
CA ARG A 61 -1.78 14.16 -11.93
C ARG A 61 -2.37 13.24 -10.88
N ASN A 62 -3.23 12.31 -11.25
CA ASN A 62 -3.82 11.33 -10.36
C ASN A 62 -2.84 10.17 -10.11
N LEU A 63 -2.72 9.70 -8.86
CA LEU A 63 -1.80 8.59 -8.51
C LEU A 63 -2.08 7.31 -9.29
N VAL A 64 -3.35 6.97 -9.52
CA VAL A 64 -3.72 5.79 -10.33
C VAL A 64 -3.27 5.98 -11.77
N GLY A 65 -3.51 7.15 -12.36
CA GLY A 65 -3.07 7.47 -13.72
C GLY A 65 -1.54 7.41 -13.86
N GLN A 66 -0.81 8.00 -12.91
CA GLN A 66 0.65 7.94 -12.86
C GLN A 66 1.17 6.50 -12.76
N ALA A 67 0.55 5.67 -11.92
CA ALA A 67 0.90 4.27 -11.77
C ALA A 67 0.59 3.46 -13.04
N MET A 68 -0.52 3.72 -13.72
CA MET A 68 -0.84 3.12 -15.02
C MET A 68 0.20 3.50 -16.09
N LEU A 69 0.60 4.78 -16.16
CA LEU A 69 1.66 5.25 -17.06
C LEU A 69 2.99 4.57 -16.74
N ARG A 70 3.31 4.39 -15.47
CA ARG A 70 4.52 3.69 -15.03
C ARG A 70 4.52 2.23 -15.50
N ALA A 71 3.41 1.52 -15.35
CA ALA A 71 3.26 0.16 -15.83
C ALA A 71 3.41 0.06 -17.35
N ALA A 72 2.80 0.99 -18.09
CA ALA A 72 2.94 1.07 -19.53
C ALA A 72 4.39 1.30 -19.98
N LEU A 73 5.11 2.19 -19.30
CA LEU A 73 6.53 2.47 -19.54
C LEU A 73 7.39 1.22 -19.33
N VAL A 74 7.22 0.52 -18.20
CA VAL A 74 7.99 -0.69 -17.87
C VAL A 74 7.71 -1.80 -18.89
N ASN A 75 6.46 -1.96 -19.31
CA ASN A 75 6.08 -2.96 -20.30
C ASN A 75 6.46 -2.56 -21.74
N GLY A 76 6.95 -1.34 -21.98
CA GLY A 76 7.27 -0.83 -23.31
C GLY A 76 6.05 -0.78 -24.26
N LYS A 77 4.84 -0.55 -23.72
CA LYS A 77 3.58 -0.53 -24.46
C LYS A 77 2.75 0.68 -24.10
N ALA A 78 1.94 1.17 -25.04
CA ALA A 78 0.99 2.24 -24.77
C ALA A 78 -0.27 1.72 -24.06
N LEU A 79 -0.86 2.57 -23.22
CA LEU A 79 -2.22 2.37 -22.73
C LEU A 79 -3.24 2.49 -23.89
N PRO A 80 -4.46 1.95 -23.73
CA PRO A 80 -5.54 2.20 -24.69
C PRO A 80 -5.77 3.70 -24.92
N GLU A 81 -6.07 4.08 -26.16
CA GLU A 81 -6.29 5.49 -26.50
C GLU A 81 -7.58 6.04 -25.86
N ASN A 82 -8.60 5.19 -25.71
CA ASN A 82 -9.92 5.61 -25.23
C ASN A 82 -10.44 4.69 -24.13
N GLY A 83 -11.03 5.29 -23.10
CA GLY A 83 -11.64 4.54 -22.00
C GLY A 83 -11.94 5.39 -20.77
N VAL A 84 -12.77 4.84 -19.91
CA VAL A 84 -13.11 5.42 -18.61
C VAL A 84 -12.49 4.59 -17.50
N ILE A 85 -11.65 5.22 -16.68
CA ILE A 85 -11.13 4.65 -15.44
C ILE A 85 -11.99 5.14 -14.29
N THR A 86 -12.59 4.22 -13.53
CA THR A 86 -13.40 4.57 -12.36
C THR A 86 -12.67 4.13 -11.09
N LEU A 87 -12.42 5.08 -10.19
CA LEU A 87 -11.87 4.85 -8.86
C LEU A 87 -13.02 4.81 -7.87
N PHE A 88 -13.32 3.64 -7.33
CA PHE A 88 -14.32 3.49 -6.30
C PHE A 88 -13.65 3.39 -4.92
N ASN A 89 -13.59 4.51 -4.20
CA ASN A 89 -12.84 4.64 -2.96
C ASN A 89 -13.72 4.41 -1.72
N ARG A 90 -13.34 3.42 -0.92
CA ARG A 90 -13.90 3.14 0.41
C ARG A 90 -12.88 3.32 1.54
N ILE A 91 -11.59 3.37 1.18
CA ILE A 91 -10.50 3.55 2.16
C ILE A 91 -10.40 5.03 2.52
N PRO A 92 -10.50 5.41 3.81
CA PRO A 92 -10.37 6.80 4.25
C PRO A 92 -9.03 7.42 3.85
N LEU A 93 -9.08 8.65 3.34
CA LEU A 93 -7.88 9.39 2.90
C LEU A 93 -7.11 9.93 4.11
N ALA A 94 -5.77 9.86 4.07
CA ALA A 94 -4.86 10.41 5.08
C ALA A 94 -5.18 9.99 6.53
N ARG A 95 -5.55 8.71 6.72
CA ARG A 95 -5.92 8.12 8.01
C ARG A 95 -5.03 6.91 8.40
N GLY A 96 -3.86 6.77 7.79
CA GLY A 96 -2.96 5.65 8.08
C GLY A 96 -3.48 4.28 7.59
N LEU A 97 -4.43 4.27 6.64
CA LEU A 97 -5.03 3.05 6.09
C LEU A 97 -4.55 2.72 4.66
N GLY A 98 -3.41 3.25 4.24
CA GLY A 98 -2.77 2.89 2.98
C GLY A 98 -3.54 3.29 1.71
N SER A 99 -4.37 4.35 1.76
CA SER A 99 -5.17 4.77 0.59
C SER A 99 -4.31 5.18 -0.61
N SER A 100 -3.13 5.79 -0.38
CA SER A 100 -2.15 6.12 -1.43
C SER A 100 -1.60 4.84 -2.08
N SER A 101 -1.12 3.91 -1.26
CA SER A 101 -0.57 2.63 -1.74
C SER A 101 -1.62 1.79 -2.47
N ALA A 102 -2.88 1.82 -2.01
CA ALA A 102 -3.97 1.17 -2.73
C ALA A 102 -4.21 1.79 -4.11
N ALA A 103 -4.06 3.11 -4.25
CA ALA A 103 -4.16 3.80 -5.54
C ALA A 103 -2.99 3.44 -6.46
N VAL A 104 -1.75 3.46 -5.93
CA VAL A 104 -0.54 3.11 -6.70
C VAL A 104 -0.59 1.66 -7.16
N VAL A 105 -0.83 0.71 -6.25
CA VAL A 105 -0.91 -0.72 -6.58
C VAL A 105 -2.05 -1.00 -7.55
N GLY A 106 -3.23 -0.39 -7.33
CA GLY A 106 -4.37 -0.52 -8.22
C GLY A 106 -4.08 -0.02 -9.64
N GLY A 107 -3.41 1.13 -9.75
CA GLY A 107 -2.98 1.69 -11.03
C GLY A 107 -1.93 0.83 -11.74
N LEU A 108 -0.92 0.33 -11.01
CA LEU A 108 0.09 -0.58 -11.56
C LEU A 108 -0.54 -1.89 -12.07
N LEU A 109 -1.41 -2.51 -11.28
CA LEU A 109 -2.10 -3.74 -11.67
C LEU A 109 -2.98 -3.53 -12.90
N LEU A 110 -3.78 -2.47 -12.93
CA LEU A 110 -4.65 -2.16 -14.06
C LEU A 110 -3.82 -1.81 -15.31
N GLY A 111 -2.80 -0.97 -15.18
CA GLY A 111 -1.88 -0.62 -16.26
C GLY A 111 -1.14 -1.84 -16.81
N ASN A 112 -0.67 -2.75 -15.94
CA ASN A 112 -0.04 -4.00 -16.33
C ASN A 112 -1.00 -4.91 -17.11
N GLU A 113 -2.25 -5.03 -16.65
CA GLU A 113 -3.29 -5.79 -17.33
C GLU A 113 -3.56 -5.24 -18.75
N LEU A 114 -3.74 -3.93 -18.86
CA LEU A 114 -4.04 -3.25 -20.12
C LEU A 114 -2.87 -3.28 -21.11
N THR A 115 -1.66 -3.43 -20.63
CA THR A 115 -0.45 -3.49 -21.46
C THR A 115 0.12 -4.91 -21.63
N GLY A 116 -0.67 -5.93 -21.29
CA GLY A 116 -0.42 -7.33 -21.63
C GLY A 116 0.38 -8.11 -20.60
N ARG A 117 0.31 -7.72 -19.32
CA ARG A 117 0.87 -8.44 -18.16
C ARG A 117 2.38 -8.70 -18.26
N GLY A 118 3.14 -7.67 -18.65
CA GLY A 118 4.60 -7.77 -18.79
C GLY A 118 5.35 -7.80 -17.46
N MET A 119 4.80 -7.22 -16.39
CA MET A 119 5.38 -7.24 -15.05
C MET A 119 4.87 -8.43 -14.23
N ASP A 120 5.79 -9.09 -13.52
CA ASP A 120 5.47 -10.03 -12.44
C ASP A 120 5.19 -9.30 -11.12
N GLU A 121 4.78 -10.04 -10.06
CA GLU A 121 4.48 -9.48 -8.74
C GLU A 121 5.69 -8.75 -8.11
N ASN A 122 6.91 -9.27 -8.30
CA ASN A 122 8.12 -8.65 -7.76
C ASN A 122 8.40 -7.31 -8.44
N GLN A 123 8.17 -7.23 -9.76
CA GLN A 123 8.32 -6.00 -10.52
C GLN A 123 7.25 -4.98 -10.14
N ILE A 124 5.99 -5.40 -9.98
CA ILE A 124 4.90 -4.51 -9.51
C ILE A 124 5.22 -3.98 -8.11
N LEU A 125 5.68 -4.84 -7.19
CA LEU A 125 6.07 -4.43 -5.85
C LEU A 125 7.24 -3.44 -5.86
N HIS A 126 8.24 -3.70 -6.69
CA HIS A 126 9.38 -2.80 -6.86
C HIS A 126 8.93 -1.42 -7.31
N GLU A 127 8.09 -1.35 -8.35
CA GLU A 127 7.57 -0.09 -8.89
C GLU A 127 6.68 0.63 -7.88
N ALA A 128 5.81 -0.10 -7.17
CA ALA A 128 4.99 0.47 -6.10
C ALA A 128 5.87 1.07 -4.98
N THR A 129 6.93 0.36 -4.58
CA THR A 129 7.87 0.83 -3.56
C THR A 129 8.64 2.07 -4.01
N LEU A 130 9.04 2.15 -5.28
CA LEU A 130 9.70 3.34 -5.83
C LEU A 130 8.77 4.56 -5.81
N MET A 131 7.47 4.38 -6.09
CA MET A 131 6.49 5.46 -6.09
C MET A 131 6.11 5.92 -4.68
N GLU A 132 6.00 5.01 -3.72
CA GLU A 132 5.62 5.29 -2.32
C GLU A 132 6.82 5.66 -1.43
N GLY A 133 8.03 5.21 -1.77
CA GLY A 133 9.26 5.39 -1.00
C GLY A 133 9.52 4.32 0.07
N HIS A 134 8.54 3.46 0.37
CA HIS A 134 8.65 2.38 1.36
C HIS A 134 7.68 1.21 1.02
N PRO A 135 8.04 -0.05 1.37
CA PRO A 135 7.29 -1.23 0.96
C PRO A 135 6.15 -1.63 1.92
N ASP A 136 6.12 -1.11 3.14
CA ASP A 136 5.29 -1.59 4.26
C ASP A 136 3.78 -1.46 4.04
N ASN A 137 3.33 -0.54 3.18
CA ASN A 137 1.96 -0.47 2.69
C ASN A 137 1.79 -1.11 1.31
N ALA A 138 2.78 -0.95 0.41
CA ALA A 138 2.72 -1.50 -0.94
C ALA A 138 2.68 -3.04 -0.95
N ALA A 139 3.50 -3.67 -0.10
CA ALA A 139 3.55 -5.14 -0.02
C ALA A 139 2.21 -5.75 0.40
N PRO A 140 1.58 -5.39 1.53
CA PRO A 140 0.29 -5.96 1.89
C PRO A 140 -0.85 -5.51 0.96
N ALA A 141 -0.75 -4.34 0.31
CA ALA A 141 -1.73 -3.92 -0.70
C ALA A 141 -1.71 -4.83 -1.93
N LEU A 142 -0.53 -5.36 -2.31
CA LEU A 142 -0.37 -6.25 -3.45
C LEU A 142 -0.58 -7.72 -3.08
N LEU A 143 0.04 -8.18 -1.99
CA LEU A 143 0.18 -9.59 -1.65
C LEU A 143 -0.84 -10.08 -0.62
N GLY A 144 -1.47 -9.17 0.11
CA GLY A 144 -2.36 -9.51 1.23
C GLY A 144 -1.62 -9.96 2.48
N GLY A 145 -2.38 -10.35 3.52
CA GLY A 145 -1.84 -10.92 4.76
C GLY A 145 -0.98 -9.97 5.59
N LEU A 146 -0.12 -10.57 6.43
CA LEU A 146 0.95 -9.88 7.16
C LEU A 146 2.22 -9.97 6.33
N CYS A 147 2.76 -8.82 5.90
CA CYS A 147 3.99 -8.73 5.12
C CYS A 147 5.15 -8.25 5.98
N MET A 148 6.30 -8.90 5.83
CA MET A 148 7.59 -8.45 6.32
C MET A 148 8.46 -8.08 5.14
N SER A 149 8.89 -6.84 5.05
CA SER A 149 9.61 -6.30 3.90
C SER A 149 11.01 -5.82 4.31
N VAL A 150 11.99 -6.08 3.46
CA VAL A 150 13.35 -5.56 3.57
C VAL A 150 13.74 -4.96 2.24
N THR A 151 14.31 -3.76 2.26
CA THR A 151 14.87 -3.11 1.06
C THR A 151 16.39 -3.10 1.17
N ASP A 152 17.09 -3.63 0.20
CA ASP A 152 18.54 -3.64 0.15
C ASP A 152 19.12 -2.28 -0.36
N GLU A 153 20.45 -2.16 -0.36
CA GLU A 153 21.15 -0.95 -0.82
C GLU A 153 20.88 -0.63 -2.29
N LYS A 154 20.52 -1.64 -3.11
CA LYS A 154 20.16 -1.50 -4.52
C LYS A 154 18.67 -1.21 -4.73
N LYS A 155 17.93 -0.92 -3.68
CA LYS A 155 16.47 -0.69 -3.68
C LYS A 155 15.65 -1.91 -4.09
N LYS A 156 16.22 -3.12 -4.04
CA LYS A 156 15.47 -4.36 -4.24
C LYS A 156 14.69 -4.68 -2.97
N VAL A 157 13.40 -4.93 -3.14
CA VAL A 157 12.51 -5.33 -2.05
C VAL A 157 12.43 -6.85 -1.98
N SER A 158 12.59 -7.38 -0.78
CA SER A 158 12.32 -8.79 -0.46
C SER A 158 11.18 -8.85 0.56
N VAL A 159 10.20 -9.71 0.33
CA VAL A 159 9.02 -9.82 1.19
C VAL A 159 8.78 -11.25 1.60
N GLN A 160 8.40 -11.43 2.84
CA GLN A 160 7.78 -12.67 3.34
C GLN A 160 6.34 -12.35 3.75
N THR A 161 5.39 -13.18 3.30
CA THR A 161 3.96 -13.02 3.56
C THR A 161 3.45 -14.16 4.41
N PHE A 162 2.64 -13.85 5.40
CA PHE A 162 2.00 -14.81 6.29
C PHE A 162 0.49 -14.61 6.30
N ALA A 163 -0.23 -15.70 6.14
CA ALA A 163 -1.66 -15.71 6.41
C ALA A 163 -1.89 -15.57 7.93
N LEU A 164 -2.79 -14.67 8.30
CA LEU A 164 -3.20 -14.53 9.70
C LEU A 164 -4.30 -15.54 10.04
N ASP A 165 -4.38 -15.85 11.32
CA ASP A 165 -5.44 -16.71 11.86
C ASP A 165 -6.82 -16.02 11.72
N GLU A 166 -7.83 -16.77 11.28
CA GLU A 166 -9.20 -16.29 11.12
C GLU A 166 -9.84 -15.81 12.45
N GLY A 167 -9.30 -16.28 13.58
CA GLY A 167 -9.72 -15.84 14.92
C GLY A 167 -9.24 -14.44 15.31
N LEU A 168 -8.32 -13.82 14.51
CA LEU A 168 -7.85 -12.46 14.76
C LEU A 168 -8.77 -11.44 14.09
N SER A 169 -9.16 -10.43 14.85
CA SER A 169 -9.88 -9.25 14.35
C SER A 169 -9.06 -7.99 14.59
N PHE A 170 -8.99 -7.13 13.60
CA PHE A 170 -8.30 -5.85 13.69
C PHE A 170 -9.34 -4.73 13.74
N ILE A 171 -9.26 -3.90 14.78
CA ILE A 171 -10.10 -2.73 14.95
C ILE A 171 -9.26 -1.50 14.66
N THR A 172 -9.68 -0.72 13.67
CA THR A 172 -9.04 0.56 13.34
C THR A 172 -9.81 1.70 13.98
N VAL A 173 -9.09 2.58 14.68
CA VAL A 173 -9.64 3.81 15.23
C VAL A 173 -8.95 4.97 14.55
N SER A 174 -9.70 5.73 13.76
CA SER A 174 -9.16 6.84 12.97
C SER A 174 -9.73 8.15 13.50
N PRO A 175 -8.90 9.08 14.01
CA PRO A 175 -9.37 10.40 14.43
C PRO A 175 -9.75 11.23 13.20
N ASP A 176 -10.57 12.26 13.39
CA ASP A 176 -10.99 13.16 12.30
C ASP A 176 -9.86 14.03 11.74
N LYS A 177 -8.73 14.08 12.44
CA LYS A 177 -7.55 14.84 12.00
C LYS A 177 -6.78 14.08 10.92
N GLU A 178 -6.54 14.75 9.80
CA GLU A 178 -5.68 14.23 8.74
C GLU A 178 -4.20 14.40 9.12
N VAL A 179 -3.41 13.34 8.93
CA VAL A 179 -1.95 13.36 9.12
C VAL A 179 -1.30 12.81 7.84
N ARG A 180 -0.53 13.64 7.16
CA ARG A 180 0.22 13.20 5.99
C ARG A 180 1.48 12.44 6.44
N THR A 181 1.87 11.43 5.70
CA THR A 181 3.07 10.63 5.98
C THR A 181 4.34 11.48 6.09
N ALA A 182 4.46 12.51 5.24
CA ALA A 182 5.60 13.45 5.30
C ALA A 182 5.66 14.21 6.62
N ASP A 183 4.52 14.65 7.16
CA ASP A 183 4.46 15.39 8.42
C ASP A 183 4.77 14.46 9.60
N ALA A 184 4.27 13.22 9.58
CA ALA A 184 4.58 12.20 10.60
C ALA A 184 6.07 11.84 10.59
N ARG A 185 6.71 11.76 9.42
CA ARG A 185 8.16 11.47 9.31
C ARG A 185 9.02 12.66 9.74
N ALA A 186 8.56 13.89 9.53
CA ALA A 186 9.32 15.10 9.86
C ALA A 186 9.56 15.29 11.36
N VAL A 187 8.77 14.67 12.23
CA VAL A 187 8.95 14.74 13.69
C VAL A 187 9.93 13.69 14.22
N LEU A 188 10.33 12.71 13.40
CA LEU A 188 11.24 11.66 13.82
C LEU A 188 12.67 12.21 14.01
N PRO A 189 13.40 11.77 15.06
CA PRO A 189 14.79 12.17 15.28
C PRO A 189 15.70 11.56 14.20
N GLN A 190 16.77 12.28 13.86
CA GLN A 190 17.78 11.78 12.92
C GLN A 190 18.72 10.73 13.54
N THR A 191 18.80 10.69 14.85
CA THR A 191 19.60 9.73 15.62
C THR A 191 18.77 9.20 16.77
N ILE A 192 19.00 7.94 17.13
CA ILE A 192 18.33 7.30 18.26
C ILE A 192 19.37 6.72 19.23
N ASP A 193 18.94 6.55 20.47
CA ASP A 193 19.75 5.86 21.46
C ASP A 193 19.97 4.38 21.07
N TYR A 194 21.19 3.88 21.32
CA TYR A 194 21.54 2.49 21.01
C TYR A 194 20.62 1.48 21.72
N HIS A 195 20.26 1.75 22.97
CA HIS A 195 19.34 0.87 23.72
C HIS A 195 17.93 0.87 23.12
N ALA A 196 17.47 2.00 22.56
CA ALA A 196 16.20 2.06 21.85
C ALA A 196 16.23 1.22 20.55
N ALA A 197 17.36 1.23 19.82
CA ALA A 197 17.54 0.38 18.65
C ALA A 197 17.50 -1.11 19.02
N VAL A 198 18.27 -1.53 20.05
CA VAL A 198 18.28 -2.92 20.54
C VAL A 198 16.89 -3.34 21.03
N PHE A 199 16.19 -2.44 21.74
CA PHE A 199 14.81 -2.67 22.17
C PHE A 199 13.90 -3.01 20.98
N ASN A 200 13.92 -2.20 19.93
CA ASN A 200 13.07 -2.42 18.77
C ASN A 200 13.41 -3.69 18.01
N VAL A 201 14.70 -4.01 17.82
CA VAL A 201 15.13 -5.26 17.19
C VAL A 201 14.58 -6.47 17.95
N ALA A 202 14.65 -6.47 19.28
CA ALA A 202 14.12 -7.56 20.10
C ALA A 202 12.59 -7.64 20.01
N HIS A 203 11.89 -6.49 20.06
CA HIS A 203 10.44 -6.45 20.06
C HIS A 203 9.83 -6.83 18.69
N VAL A 204 10.43 -6.39 17.58
CA VAL A 204 9.93 -6.79 16.24
C VAL A 204 10.14 -8.28 16.00
N ALA A 205 11.29 -8.84 16.39
CA ALA A 205 11.52 -10.29 16.29
C ALA A 205 10.51 -11.07 17.13
N PHE A 206 10.23 -10.60 18.34
CA PHE A 206 9.26 -11.19 19.25
C PHE A 206 7.83 -11.08 18.71
N LEU A 207 7.45 -9.93 18.16
CA LEU A 207 6.14 -9.67 17.56
C LEU A 207 5.87 -10.62 16.39
N VAL A 208 6.83 -10.75 15.48
CA VAL A 208 6.74 -11.67 14.35
C VAL A 208 6.62 -13.12 14.83
N GLY A 209 7.44 -13.52 15.80
CA GLY A 209 7.34 -14.85 16.42
C GLY A 209 5.99 -15.11 17.07
N ALA A 210 5.38 -14.09 17.70
CA ALA A 210 4.06 -14.20 18.31
C ALA A 210 2.94 -14.40 17.27
N PHE A 211 2.99 -13.68 16.14
CA PHE A 211 2.04 -13.88 15.03
C PHE A 211 2.16 -15.27 14.41
N ILE A 212 3.38 -15.68 14.05
CA ILE A 212 3.63 -16.99 13.40
C ILE A 212 3.32 -18.15 14.35
N GLY A 213 3.70 -18.02 15.62
CA GLY A 213 3.47 -19.02 16.65
C GLY A 213 2.06 -19.01 17.25
N LYS A 214 1.17 -18.13 16.77
CA LYS A 214 -0.20 -17.92 17.30
C LYS A 214 -0.24 -17.66 18.81
N ARG A 215 0.82 -17.03 19.33
CA ARG A 215 0.94 -16.64 20.74
C ARG A 215 0.42 -15.20 20.92
N TYR A 216 -0.87 -15.03 20.78
CA TYR A 216 -1.54 -13.72 20.79
C TYR A 216 -1.50 -13.03 22.15
N ASP A 217 -1.32 -13.81 23.22
CA ASP A 217 -1.00 -13.34 24.57
C ASP A 217 0.27 -12.49 24.66
N LEU A 218 1.19 -12.65 23.71
CA LEU A 218 2.47 -11.97 23.63
C LEU A 218 2.48 -10.72 22.73
N LEU A 219 1.42 -10.48 21.95
CA LEU A 219 1.35 -9.35 21.01
C LEU A 219 1.56 -8.01 21.69
N ARG A 220 0.95 -7.80 22.87
CA ARG A 220 1.10 -6.55 23.62
C ARG A 220 2.56 -6.23 23.95
N THR A 221 3.37 -7.23 24.22
CA THR A 221 4.81 -7.05 24.46
C THR A 221 5.53 -6.70 23.17
N GLY A 222 5.29 -7.48 22.10
CA GLY A 222 5.94 -7.27 20.81
C GLY A 222 5.60 -5.94 20.13
N LEU A 223 4.41 -5.39 20.38
CA LEU A 223 3.95 -4.11 19.81
C LEU A 223 4.62 -2.88 20.41
N GLN A 224 5.39 -3.00 21.50
CA GLN A 224 6.08 -1.87 22.12
C GLN A 224 7.18 -1.33 21.19
N ASP A 225 7.25 -0.02 21.06
CA ASP A 225 8.14 0.67 20.15
C ASP A 225 8.86 1.84 20.82
N LYS A 226 10.10 2.07 20.40
CA LYS A 226 10.93 3.21 20.79
C LYS A 226 11.55 3.96 19.62
N LEU A 227 11.15 3.63 18.38
CA LEU A 227 11.66 4.29 17.18
C LEU A 227 10.77 5.43 16.68
N HIS A 228 9.45 5.24 16.69
CA HIS A 228 8.54 6.21 16.06
C HIS A 228 7.33 6.58 16.92
N MET A 229 6.76 5.65 17.69
CA MET A 229 5.56 5.93 18.50
C MET A 229 5.76 6.97 19.62
N PRO A 230 6.97 7.18 20.20
CA PRO A 230 7.18 8.22 21.19
C PRO A 230 7.13 9.66 20.66
N TYR A 231 7.20 9.85 19.35
CA TYR A 231 7.26 11.15 18.66
C TYR A 231 5.96 11.44 17.92
#